data_6d6843e00ba5b842a449f895fa77045a
#
_entry.id   6d6843e00ba5b842a449f895fa77045a
#
_cell.length_a   1.000
_cell.length_b   1.000
_cell.length_c   1.000
_cell.angle_alpha   90.00
_cell.angle_beta   90.00
_cell.angle_gamma   90.00
#
_symmetry.space_group_name_H-M   'P 1'
#
loop_
_entity.id
_entity.type
_entity.pdbx_description
1 polymer ?
#
loop_
_entity_poly.entity_id
_entity_poly.type
_entity_poly.pdbx_seq_one_letter_code
_entity_poly.pdbx_strand_id
1 'polypeptide(L)'
;MKNQNLLWAISGGRCEYEGCNTPLYMDILTKKKYNKAYIAHIVADSLDGPRGDPERSEKLANEISNLMLLCDPHHTLIDKDVANHPEDRLVEMKRKHEERIARITAIAPEKESEIILYGANIGKHASPLSYAEACRTLTPNFYPASSTAIEIGLKNSSMTDCSDAYWNAEETNLCEQVKEQILPRMRRGEAKHYSVFASAPQPLQIGRA
;
A
#
# COMPACT_ATOMS: atom_id res chain seq x y z
N MET A 1 -23.92 -19.06 2.85
CA MET A 1 -24.11 -18.01 1.82
C MET A 1 -23.36 -18.40 0.55
N LYS A 2 -24.06 -18.41 -0.58
CA LYS A 2 -23.52 -18.88 -1.89
C LYS A 2 -22.34 -18.04 -2.40
N ASN A 3 -22.24 -16.76 -1.97
CA ASN A 3 -21.27 -15.77 -2.49
C ASN A 3 -20.14 -15.39 -1.52
N GLN A 4 -20.02 -16.07 -0.38
CA GLN A 4 -19.02 -15.74 0.65
C GLN A 4 -17.59 -15.82 0.14
N ASN A 5 -17.24 -16.87 -0.59
CA ASN A 5 -15.88 -17.04 -1.12
C ASN A 5 -15.51 -15.95 -2.15
N LEU A 6 -16.51 -15.56 -2.96
CA LEU A 6 -16.30 -14.48 -3.92
C LEU A 6 -16.08 -13.14 -3.22
N LEU A 7 -16.88 -12.82 -2.20
CA LEU A 7 -16.70 -11.60 -1.40
C LEU A 7 -15.31 -11.56 -0.76
N TRP A 8 -14.85 -12.68 -0.17
CA TRP A 8 -13.51 -12.79 0.38
C TRP A 8 -12.41 -12.54 -0.65
N ALA A 9 -12.58 -13.03 -1.86
CA ALA A 9 -11.61 -12.86 -2.95
C ALA A 9 -11.53 -11.40 -3.42
N ILE A 10 -12.66 -10.77 -3.70
CA ILE A 10 -12.69 -9.39 -4.23
C ILE A 10 -12.31 -8.33 -3.19
N SER A 11 -12.59 -8.59 -1.89
CA SER A 11 -12.15 -7.72 -0.79
C SER A 11 -10.67 -7.93 -0.40
N GLY A 12 -9.99 -8.96 -0.95
CA GLY A 12 -8.65 -9.37 -0.54
C GLY A 12 -8.58 -9.83 0.93
N GLY A 13 -9.71 -10.30 1.50
CA GLY A 13 -9.81 -10.71 2.89
C GLY A 13 -9.57 -9.58 3.90
N ARG A 14 -9.91 -8.35 3.53
CA ARG A 14 -9.68 -7.13 4.33
C ARG A 14 -10.97 -6.38 4.58
N CYS A 15 -10.98 -5.60 5.66
CA CYS A 15 -12.10 -4.73 5.99
C CYS A 15 -12.26 -3.64 4.92
N GLU A 16 -13.44 -3.56 4.32
CA GLU A 16 -13.77 -2.63 3.23
C GLU A 16 -14.18 -1.24 3.72
N TYR A 17 -14.24 -1.02 5.04
CA TYR A 17 -14.50 0.30 5.59
C TYR A 17 -13.34 1.26 5.26
N GLU A 18 -13.67 2.47 4.85
CA GLU A 18 -12.69 3.48 4.44
C GLU A 18 -11.64 3.73 5.53
N GLY A 19 -10.36 3.70 5.15
CA GLY A 19 -9.22 3.89 6.06
C GLY A 19 -8.83 2.68 6.92
N CYS A 20 -9.66 1.62 7.00
CA CYS A 20 -9.39 0.48 7.89
C CYS A 20 -8.36 -0.51 7.33
N ASN A 21 -8.68 -1.18 6.24
CA ASN A 21 -7.82 -2.19 5.59
C ASN A 21 -7.28 -3.32 6.51
N THR A 22 -7.91 -3.56 7.65
CA THR A 22 -7.50 -4.62 8.60
C THR A 22 -7.64 -6.00 7.97
N PRO A 23 -6.63 -6.89 8.03
CA PRO A 23 -6.75 -8.27 7.57
C PRO A 23 -7.74 -9.03 8.47
N LEU A 24 -8.68 -9.77 7.85
CA LEU A 24 -9.78 -10.45 8.53
C LEU A 24 -9.56 -11.95 8.68
N TYR A 25 -8.45 -12.48 8.18
CA TYR A 25 -8.06 -13.89 8.25
C TYR A 25 -7.00 -14.19 9.32
N MET A 26 -6.55 -13.16 10.06
CA MET A 26 -5.57 -13.33 11.14
C MET A 26 -5.63 -12.20 12.16
N ASP A 27 -5.17 -12.46 13.35
CA ASP A 27 -4.89 -11.46 14.36
C ASP A 27 -3.58 -10.74 14.07
N ILE A 28 -3.58 -9.40 14.12
CA ILE A 28 -2.42 -8.59 13.74
C ILE A 28 -1.27 -8.73 14.75
N LEU A 29 -1.61 -8.88 16.03
CA LEU A 29 -0.63 -8.94 17.12
C LEU A 29 -0.03 -10.34 17.26
N THR A 30 -0.88 -11.34 17.44
CA THR A 30 -0.46 -12.73 17.70
C THR A 30 -0.10 -13.52 16.45
N LYS A 31 -0.42 -12.99 15.24
CA LYS A 31 -0.30 -13.66 13.94
C LYS A 31 -1.11 -14.96 13.82
N LYS A 32 -1.99 -15.26 14.77
CA LYS A 32 -2.85 -16.44 14.74
C LYS A 32 -3.87 -16.30 13.62
N LYS A 33 -3.98 -17.33 12.78
CA LYS A 33 -4.92 -17.38 11.65
C LYS A 33 -6.29 -17.86 12.10
N TYR A 34 -7.32 -17.08 11.88
CA TYR A 34 -8.72 -17.42 12.05
C TYR A 34 -9.61 -16.39 11.34
N ASN A 35 -10.85 -16.76 11.06
CA ASN A 35 -11.83 -15.86 10.49
C ASN A 35 -12.40 -14.93 11.57
N LYS A 36 -12.25 -13.63 11.38
CA LYS A 36 -12.82 -12.56 12.23
C LYS A 36 -13.65 -11.55 11.42
N ALA A 37 -14.09 -11.97 10.23
CA ALA A 37 -14.87 -11.12 9.35
C ALA A 37 -16.35 -11.22 9.67
N TYR A 38 -17.03 -10.11 9.51
CA TYR A 38 -18.48 -10.01 9.41
C TYR A 38 -18.85 -9.70 7.97
N ILE A 39 -19.91 -10.37 7.49
CA ILE A 39 -20.52 -10.04 6.21
C ILE A 39 -21.69 -9.11 6.51
N ALA A 40 -21.51 -7.84 6.19
CA ALA A 40 -22.48 -6.80 6.40
C ALA A 40 -23.35 -6.61 5.15
N HIS A 41 -24.62 -6.37 5.34
CA HIS A 41 -25.54 -5.96 4.29
C HIS A 41 -25.55 -4.43 4.16
N ILE A 42 -25.46 -3.91 2.95
CA ILE A 42 -25.62 -2.48 2.66
C ILE A 42 -27.10 -2.10 2.86
N VAL A 43 -28.01 -2.77 2.17
CA VAL A 43 -29.45 -2.80 2.47
C VAL A 43 -29.71 -4.06 3.25
N ALA A 44 -30.27 -3.97 4.45
CA ALA A 44 -30.50 -5.12 5.33
C ALA A 44 -31.26 -6.24 4.62
N ASP A 45 -31.05 -7.46 5.03
CA ASP A 45 -31.78 -8.65 4.53
C ASP A 45 -33.21 -8.73 5.05
N SER A 46 -33.56 -7.93 6.06
CA SER A 46 -34.90 -7.81 6.63
C SER A 46 -35.39 -6.37 6.66
N LEU A 47 -36.72 -6.20 6.64
CA LEU A 47 -37.33 -4.87 6.64
C LEU A 47 -36.98 -4.05 7.89
N ASP A 48 -36.88 -4.70 9.03
CA ASP A 48 -36.61 -4.07 10.33
C ASP A 48 -35.13 -3.82 10.59
N GLY A 49 -34.27 -4.23 9.69
CA GLY A 49 -32.82 -4.04 9.79
C GLY A 49 -32.34 -2.65 9.36
N PRO A 50 -31.06 -2.31 9.61
CA PRO A 50 -30.48 -1.06 9.17
C PRO A 50 -30.59 -0.89 7.64
N ARG A 51 -31.16 0.24 7.19
CA ARG A 51 -31.41 0.51 5.76
C ARG A 51 -32.32 -0.53 5.08
N GLY A 52 -33.23 -1.19 5.85
CA GLY A 52 -34.19 -2.14 5.32
C GLY A 52 -35.17 -1.50 4.33
N ASP A 53 -35.53 -2.25 3.29
CA ASP A 53 -36.39 -1.80 2.20
C ASP A 53 -37.41 -2.90 1.84
N PRO A 54 -38.72 -2.61 1.80
CA PRO A 54 -39.78 -3.65 1.65
C PRO A 54 -39.73 -4.36 0.29
N GLU A 55 -39.18 -3.73 -0.76
CA GLU A 55 -39.13 -4.32 -2.10
C GLU A 55 -37.78 -4.94 -2.43
N ARG A 56 -36.70 -4.48 -1.77
CA ARG A 56 -35.31 -4.77 -2.14
C ARG A 56 -34.61 -5.70 -1.17
N SER A 57 -34.94 -5.68 0.13
CA SER A 57 -34.22 -6.44 1.16
C SER A 57 -34.10 -7.92 0.82
N GLU A 58 -35.18 -8.60 0.54
CA GLU A 58 -35.17 -10.03 0.20
C GLU A 58 -34.40 -10.32 -1.10
N LYS A 59 -34.57 -9.47 -2.10
CA LYS A 59 -33.91 -9.61 -3.42
C LYS A 59 -32.41 -9.44 -3.33
N LEU A 60 -31.94 -8.51 -2.48
CA LEU A 60 -30.54 -8.15 -2.33
C LEU A 60 -29.80 -8.98 -1.28
N ALA A 61 -30.48 -9.76 -0.47
CA ALA A 61 -29.89 -10.49 0.67
C ALA A 61 -28.66 -11.36 0.32
N ASN A 62 -28.57 -11.86 -0.92
CA ASN A 62 -27.45 -12.68 -1.39
C ASN A 62 -26.66 -12.06 -2.54
N GLU A 63 -26.99 -10.83 -2.94
CA GLU A 63 -26.31 -10.15 -4.02
C GLU A 63 -24.94 -9.60 -3.56
N ILE A 64 -23.88 -9.92 -4.29
CA ILE A 64 -22.51 -9.48 -3.99
C ILE A 64 -22.43 -7.95 -3.90
N SER A 65 -23.14 -7.24 -4.74
CA SER A 65 -23.21 -5.77 -4.74
C SER A 65 -23.73 -5.19 -3.42
N ASN A 66 -24.51 -5.99 -2.68
CA ASN A 66 -25.11 -5.61 -1.39
C ASN A 66 -24.33 -6.09 -0.17
N LEU A 67 -23.23 -6.82 -0.36
CA LEU A 67 -22.46 -7.43 0.74
C LEU A 67 -21.10 -6.75 0.89
N MET A 68 -20.72 -6.43 2.12
CA MET A 68 -19.41 -5.91 2.49
C MET A 68 -18.71 -6.84 3.48
N LEU A 69 -17.39 -6.97 3.36
CA LEU A 69 -16.56 -7.69 4.33
C LEU A 69 -15.99 -6.70 5.35
N LEU A 70 -16.41 -6.77 6.61
CA LEU A 70 -16.04 -5.81 7.65
C LEU A 70 -15.42 -6.49 8.87
N CYS A 71 -14.63 -5.74 9.63
CA CYS A 71 -14.27 -6.12 11.01
C CYS A 71 -15.40 -5.78 11.96
N ASP A 72 -15.43 -6.43 13.13
CA ASP A 72 -16.47 -6.26 14.15
C ASP A 72 -16.76 -4.78 14.51
N PRO A 73 -15.75 -3.93 14.81
CA PRO A 73 -16.01 -2.52 15.11
C PRO A 73 -16.74 -1.77 13.99
N HIS A 74 -16.38 -2.01 12.72
CA HIS A 74 -16.98 -1.31 11.60
C HIS A 74 -18.32 -1.89 11.17
N HIS A 75 -18.55 -3.19 11.32
CA HIS A 75 -19.87 -3.79 11.19
C HIS A 75 -20.84 -3.15 12.19
N THR A 76 -20.45 -3.13 13.47
CA THR A 76 -21.26 -2.51 14.53
C THR A 76 -21.51 -1.02 14.28
N LEU A 77 -20.50 -0.29 13.77
CA LEU A 77 -20.61 1.14 13.53
C LEU A 77 -21.64 1.47 12.44
N ILE A 78 -21.60 0.78 11.29
CA ILE A 78 -22.53 1.08 10.18
C ILE A 78 -23.97 0.73 10.51
N ASP A 79 -24.19 -0.20 11.45
CA ASP A 79 -25.53 -0.60 11.87
C ASP A 79 -26.11 0.33 12.94
N LYS A 80 -25.27 0.89 13.81
CA LYS A 80 -25.69 1.81 14.87
C LYS A 80 -25.80 3.27 14.40
N ASP A 81 -25.00 3.66 13.43
CA ASP A 81 -24.93 5.02 12.91
C ASP A 81 -25.38 5.10 11.43
N VAL A 82 -26.62 4.66 11.21
CA VAL A 82 -27.23 4.60 9.86
C VAL A 82 -27.28 5.98 9.19
N ALA A 83 -27.49 7.04 9.96
CA ALA A 83 -27.57 8.40 9.43
C ALA A 83 -26.28 8.87 8.74
N ASN A 84 -25.13 8.48 9.27
CA ASN A 84 -23.81 8.78 8.68
C ASN A 84 -23.33 7.67 7.73
N HIS A 85 -24.05 6.56 7.61
CA HIS A 85 -23.74 5.45 6.72
C HIS A 85 -24.93 5.11 5.80
N PRO A 86 -25.36 6.08 4.95
CA PRO A 86 -26.40 5.81 3.96
C PRO A 86 -25.89 4.82 2.90
N GLU A 87 -26.82 4.25 2.14
CA GLU A 87 -26.55 3.21 1.13
C GLU A 87 -25.47 3.62 0.12
N ASP A 88 -25.60 4.81 -0.44
CA ASP A 88 -24.70 5.36 -1.46
C ASP A 88 -23.25 5.46 -0.94
N ARG A 89 -23.06 5.87 0.30
CA ARG A 89 -21.75 5.92 0.94
C ARG A 89 -21.14 4.53 1.11
N LEU A 90 -21.92 3.54 1.54
CA LEU A 90 -21.43 2.17 1.71
C LEU A 90 -21.10 1.52 0.37
N VAL A 91 -21.91 1.74 -0.66
CA VAL A 91 -21.64 1.28 -2.03
C VAL A 91 -20.33 1.88 -2.54
N GLU A 92 -20.09 3.16 -2.31
CA GLU A 92 -18.86 3.83 -2.75
C GLU A 92 -17.63 3.36 -1.98
N MET A 93 -17.72 3.11 -0.65
CA MET A 93 -16.63 2.50 0.12
C MET A 93 -16.24 1.14 -0.44
N LYS A 94 -17.22 0.26 -0.67
CA LYS A 94 -17.05 -1.06 -1.26
C LYS A 94 -16.37 -0.95 -2.62
N ARG A 95 -16.92 -0.16 -3.54
CA ARG A 95 -16.40 0.03 -4.88
C ARG A 95 -14.93 0.48 -4.87
N LYS A 96 -14.59 1.51 -4.09
CA LYS A 96 -13.21 2.02 -3.96
C LYS A 96 -12.25 0.96 -3.43
N HIS A 97 -12.69 0.19 -2.44
CA HIS A 97 -11.86 -0.86 -1.86
C HIS A 97 -11.59 -1.98 -2.87
N GLU A 98 -12.63 -2.52 -3.52
CA GLU A 98 -12.51 -3.60 -4.50
C GLU A 98 -11.69 -3.18 -5.73
N GLU A 99 -11.90 -1.97 -6.25
CA GLU A 99 -11.09 -1.43 -7.35
C GLU A 99 -9.61 -1.29 -6.96
N ARG A 100 -9.32 -0.88 -5.71
CA ARG A 100 -7.96 -0.83 -5.21
C ARG A 100 -7.34 -2.22 -5.14
N ILE A 101 -8.05 -3.21 -4.60
CA ILE A 101 -7.57 -4.60 -4.54
C ILE A 101 -7.31 -5.13 -5.95
N ALA A 102 -8.28 -4.99 -6.86
CA ALA A 102 -8.14 -5.43 -8.24
C ALA A 102 -6.93 -4.80 -8.94
N ARG A 103 -6.74 -3.48 -8.78
CA ARG A 103 -5.61 -2.77 -9.38
C ARG A 103 -4.25 -3.23 -8.86
N ILE A 104 -4.13 -3.47 -7.54
CA ILE A 104 -2.86 -3.88 -6.93
C ILE A 104 -2.55 -5.35 -7.28
N THR A 105 -3.55 -6.21 -7.25
CA THR A 105 -3.39 -7.64 -7.51
C THR A 105 -3.28 -7.98 -9.01
N ALA A 106 -3.60 -7.05 -9.90
CA ALA A 106 -3.39 -7.20 -11.34
C ALA A 106 -1.92 -7.08 -11.75
N ILE A 107 -1.02 -6.61 -10.86
CA ILE A 107 0.41 -6.54 -11.14
C ILE A 107 0.96 -7.97 -11.22
N ALA A 108 1.55 -8.31 -12.37
CA ALA A 108 2.07 -9.65 -12.62
C ALA A 108 3.20 -10.01 -11.63
N PRO A 109 3.34 -11.29 -11.23
CA PRO A 109 4.31 -11.72 -10.20
C PRO A 109 5.77 -11.39 -10.53
N GLU A 110 6.13 -11.34 -11.81
CA GLU A 110 7.48 -10.99 -12.27
C GLU A 110 7.78 -9.48 -12.27
N LYS A 111 6.81 -8.65 -11.88
CA LYS A 111 6.94 -7.19 -11.81
C LYS A 111 7.36 -6.70 -10.43
N GLU A 112 8.13 -7.50 -9.70
CA GLU A 112 8.80 -7.04 -8.49
C GLU A 112 9.96 -6.10 -8.81
N SER A 113 10.19 -5.10 -7.95
CA SER A 113 11.27 -4.12 -8.08
C SER A 113 11.93 -3.87 -6.74
N GLU A 114 13.27 -3.99 -6.70
CA GLU A 114 14.04 -3.55 -5.54
C GLU A 114 14.13 -2.02 -5.55
N ILE A 115 13.80 -1.39 -4.43
CA ILE A 115 13.79 0.07 -4.30
C ILE A 115 15.15 0.54 -3.80
N ILE A 116 15.73 1.48 -4.52
CA ILE A 116 16.95 2.19 -4.12
C ILE A 116 16.58 3.65 -3.85
N LEU A 117 16.85 4.14 -2.66
CA LEU A 117 16.70 5.54 -2.30
C LEU A 117 18.09 6.18 -2.22
N TYR A 118 18.38 7.10 -3.12
CA TYR A 118 19.58 7.92 -3.07
C TYR A 118 19.24 9.32 -2.58
N GLY A 119 19.67 9.64 -1.36
CA GLY A 119 19.41 10.93 -0.72
C GLY A 119 20.70 11.65 -0.36
N ALA A 120 20.90 12.85 -0.90
CA ALA A 120 21.98 13.76 -0.52
C ALA A 120 21.41 15.14 -0.17
N ASN A 121 22.07 15.87 0.72
CA ASN A 121 21.64 17.20 1.13
C ASN A 121 21.71 18.19 -0.05
N ILE A 122 20.68 19.03 -0.16
CA ILE A 122 20.63 20.15 -1.10
C ILE A 122 20.61 21.43 -0.25
N GLY A 123 21.73 22.14 -0.21
CA GLY A 123 21.92 23.22 0.73
C GLY A 123 21.84 22.74 2.17
N LYS A 124 20.87 23.27 2.93
CA LYS A 124 20.61 22.87 4.33
C LYS A 124 19.44 21.88 4.46
N HIS A 125 18.87 21.41 3.36
CA HIS A 125 17.70 20.55 3.36
C HIS A 125 18.10 19.10 3.16
N ALA A 126 17.61 18.24 4.06
CA ALA A 126 17.73 16.81 3.90
C ALA A 126 16.80 16.28 2.79
N SER A 127 17.17 15.17 2.19
CA SER A 127 16.36 14.49 1.18
C SER A 127 15.02 14.02 1.78
N PRO A 128 13.86 14.35 1.18
CA PRO A 128 12.53 13.95 1.67
C PRO A 128 12.14 12.52 1.29
N LEU A 129 13.02 11.74 0.66
CA LEU A 129 12.70 10.41 0.16
C LEU A 129 12.27 9.46 1.27
N SER A 130 11.18 8.74 1.04
CA SER A 130 10.69 7.69 1.92
C SER A 130 10.31 6.43 1.15
N TYR A 131 10.50 5.26 1.80
CA TYR A 131 10.10 3.97 1.23
C TYR A 131 8.59 3.93 0.92
N ALA A 132 7.75 4.52 1.78
CA ALA A 132 6.30 4.52 1.57
C ALA A 132 5.87 5.30 0.32
N GLU A 133 6.52 6.42 0.01
CA GLU A 133 6.26 7.19 -1.21
C GLU A 133 6.78 6.48 -2.45
N ALA A 134 7.98 5.90 -2.37
CA ALA A 134 8.53 5.09 -3.44
C ALA A 134 7.61 3.91 -3.80
N CYS A 135 7.07 3.19 -2.80
CA CYS A 135 6.10 2.12 -3.04
C CYS A 135 4.84 2.59 -3.77
N ARG A 136 4.31 3.77 -3.45
CA ARG A 136 3.14 4.33 -4.14
C ARG A 136 3.44 4.65 -5.60
N THR A 137 4.64 5.12 -5.88
CA THR A 137 5.09 5.50 -7.22
C THR A 137 5.31 4.28 -8.14
N LEU A 138 5.64 3.12 -7.57
CA LEU A 138 5.81 1.88 -8.34
C LEU A 138 4.49 1.42 -8.99
N THR A 139 3.37 1.61 -8.30
CA THR A 139 2.05 1.18 -8.77
C THR A 139 1.58 2.06 -9.94
N PRO A 140 1.04 1.51 -11.02
CA PRO A 140 0.57 0.12 -11.22
C PRO A 140 1.59 -0.81 -11.91
N ASN A 141 2.78 -0.37 -12.23
CA ASN A 141 3.69 -1.10 -13.12
C ASN A 141 4.52 -2.15 -12.40
N PHE A 142 4.87 -1.89 -11.14
CA PHE A 142 5.70 -2.74 -10.30
C PHE A 142 5.16 -2.79 -8.87
N TYR A 143 5.65 -3.76 -8.08
CA TYR A 143 5.46 -3.83 -6.63
C TYR A 143 6.82 -4.01 -5.95
N PRO A 144 6.98 -3.62 -4.66
CA PRO A 144 8.24 -3.75 -3.94
C PRO A 144 8.68 -5.20 -3.77
N ALA A 145 9.92 -5.52 -4.13
CA ALA A 145 10.53 -6.84 -3.91
C ALA A 145 10.80 -7.11 -2.42
N SER A 146 11.14 -6.06 -1.66
CA SER A 146 11.49 -6.12 -0.24
C SER A 146 10.57 -5.24 0.60
N SER A 147 10.54 -5.42 1.92
CA SER A 147 9.79 -4.59 2.86
C SER A 147 10.51 -3.28 3.24
N THR A 148 11.74 -3.09 2.75
CA THR A 148 12.59 -1.91 2.97
C THR A 148 13.31 -1.54 1.69
N ALA A 149 13.76 -0.29 1.58
CA ALA A 149 14.62 0.13 0.48
C ALA A 149 16.11 -0.10 0.79
N ILE A 150 16.92 -0.18 -0.25
CA ILE A 150 18.37 0.02 -0.17
C ILE A 150 18.57 1.54 -0.11
N GLU A 151 19.09 2.04 0.98
CA GLU A 151 19.30 3.46 1.18
C GLU A 151 20.78 3.79 1.01
N ILE A 152 21.10 4.70 0.10
CA ILE A 152 22.45 5.18 -0.21
C ILE A 152 22.53 6.69 -0.14
N GLY A 153 23.74 7.22 0.05
CA GLY A 153 24.01 8.64 0.26
C GLY A 153 24.49 8.95 1.68
N LEU A 154 25.03 10.14 1.88
CA LEU A 154 25.49 10.62 3.20
C LEU A 154 24.31 11.16 3.99
N LYS A 155 23.67 10.30 4.80
CA LYS A 155 22.61 10.69 5.71
C LYS A 155 23.20 11.40 6.95
N ASN A 156 22.48 12.42 7.43
CA ASN A 156 22.86 13.18 8.62
C ASN A 156 24.21 13.90 8.53
N SER A 157 24.70 14.15 7.32
CA SER A 157 25.91 14.96 7.12
C SER A 157 25.62 16.43 7.44
N SER A 158 26.52 17.09 8.16
CA SER A 158 26.52 18.55 8.36
C SER A 158 27.16 19.30 7.20
N MET A 159 27.72 18.58 6.21
CA MET A 159 28.34 19.17 5.03
C MET A 159 27.27 19.72 4.08
N THR A 160 27.57 20.81 3.42
CA THR A 160 26.69 21.44 2.42
C THR A 160 27.33 21.38 1.04
N ASP A 161 26.50 21.40 0.01
CA ASP A 161 26.88 21.33 -1.41
C ASP A 161 27.65 22.56 -1.94
N CYS A 162 28.10 23.43 -1.04
CA CYS A 162 28.90 24.61 -1.34
C CYS A 162 30.43 24.38 -1.28
N SER A 163 30.89 23.18 -0.94
CA SER A 163 32.32 22.90 -0.75
C SER A 163 32.80 21.69 -1.55
N ASP A 164 34.04 21.76 -2.04
CA ASP A 164 34.71 20.65 -2.75
C ASP A 164 34.80 19.39 -1.86
N ALA A 165 34.95 19.58 -0.55
CA ALA A 165 34.99 18.48 0.41
C ALA A 165 33.67 17.69 0.43
N TYR A 166 32.52 18.37 0.33
CA TYR A 166 31.22 17.73 0.20
C TYR A 166 31.14 16.87 -1.07
N TRP A 167 31.48 17.44 -2.22
CA TRP A 167 31.39 16.75 -3.51
C TRP A 167 32.27 15.51 -3.56
N ASN A 168 33.52 15.60 -3.08
CA ASN A 168 34.45 14.48 -3.04
C ASN A 168 33.96 13.36 -2.08
N ALA A 169 33.45 13.75 -0.91
CA ALA A 169 32.93 12.80 0.06
C ALA A 169 31.69 12.08 -0.48
N GLU A 170 30.73 12.81 -1.07
CA GLU A 170 29.48 12.24 -1.57
C GLU A 170 29.73 11.33 -2.78
N GLU A 171 30.60 11.72 -3.73
CA GLU A 171 30.97 10.89 -4.87
C GLU A 171 31.66 9.59 -4.42
N THR A 172 32.64 9.69 -3.52
CA THR A 172 33.35 8.53 -2.99
C THR A 172 32.38 7.59 -2.28
N ASN A 173 31.54 8.12 -1.39
CA ASN A 173 30.56 7.35 -0.63
C ASN A 173 29.53 6.68 -1.55
N LEU A 174 29.03 7.39 -2.57
CA LEU A 174 28.10 6.82 -3.53
C LEU A 174 28.73 5.64 -4.29
N CYS A 175 29.95 5.80 -4.79
CA CYS A 175 30.68 4.74 -5.49
C CYS A 175 30.89 3.50 -4.60
N GLU A 176 31.28 3.70 -3.35
CA GLU A 176 31.51 2.61 -2.39
C GLU A 176 30.20 1.90 -2.04
N GLN A 177 29.14 2.64 -1.73
CA GLN A 177 27.84 2.04 -1.41
C GLN A 177 27.23 1.28 -2.59
N VAL A 178 27.37 1.77 -3.83
CA VAL A 178 26.95 1.04 -5.03
C VAL A 178 27.73 -0.26 -5.17
N LYS A 179 29.06 -0.22 -5.01
CA LYS A 179 29.91 -1.41 -5.11
C LYS A 179 29.58 -2.45 -4.02
N GLU A 180 29.31 -2.02 -2.81
CA GLU A 180 29.10 -2.92 -1.68
C GLU A 180 27.66 -3.42 -1.56
N GLN A 181 26.66 -2.57 -1.82
CA GLN A 181 25.27 -2.91 -1.54
C GLN A 181 24.48 -3.28 -2.80
N ILE A 182 24.77 -2.68 -3.97
CA ILE A 182 23.96 -2.85 -5.19
C ILE A 182 24.58 -3.89 -6.13
N LEU A 183 25.82 -3.72 -6.53
CA LEU A 183 26.46 -4.60 -7.52
C LEU A 183 26.49 -6.09 -7.10
N PRO A 184 26.75 -6.46 -5.84
CA PRO A 184 26.69 -7.86 -5.42
C PRO A 184 25.29 -8.46 -5.56
N ARG A 185 24.22 -7.70 -5.25
CA ARG A 185 22.83 -8.13 -5.40
C ARG A 185 22.46 -8.34 -6.85
N MET A 186 22.88 -7.42 -7.73
CA MET A 186 22.69 -7.55 -9.18
C MET A 186 23.40 -8.79 -9.74
N ARG A 187 24.65 -9.04 -9.32
CA ARG A 187 25.43 -10.22 -9.75
C ARG A 187 24.83 -11.54 -9.31
N ARG A 188 24.19 -11.56 -8.13
CA ARG A 188 23.48 -12.75 -7.62
C ARG A 188 22.06 -12.89 -8.20
N GLY A 189 21.59 -11.90 -8.96
CA GLY A 189 20.25 -11.92 -9.55
C GLY A 189 19.14 -11.86 -8.51
N GLU A 190 19.36 -11.18 -7.38
CA GLU A 190 18.38 -11.07 -6.28
C GLU A 190 17.11 -10.34 -6.70
N ALA A 191 17.18 -9.40 -7.64
CA ALA A 191 16.05 -8.78 -8.28
C ALA A 191 16.30 -8.60 -9.78
N LYS A 192 15.23 -8.68 -10.58
CA LYS A 192 15.28 -8.47 -12.03
C LYS A 192 15.15 -7.00 -12.42
N HIS A 193 14.57 -6.20 -11.53
CA HIS A 193 14.33 -4.80 -11.75
C HIS A 193 14.70 -3.99 -10.51
N TYR A 194 15.27 -2.82 -10.73
CA TYR A 194 15.65 -1.86 -9.69
C TYR A 194 15.02 -0.51 -10.00
N SER A 195 14.28 0.05 -9.05
CA SER A 195 13.70 1.39 -9.14
C SER A 195 14.51 2.35 -8.28
N VAL A 196 15.14 3.33 -8.92
CA VAL A 196 15.96 4.33 -8.24
C VAL A 196 15.17 5.62 -8.06
N PHE A 197 15.06 6.06 -6.82
CA PHE A 197 14.50 7.35 -6.44
C PHE A 197 15.64 8.21 -5.91
N ALA A 198 15.96 9.29 -6.61
CA ALA A 198 17.06 10.16 -6.26
C ALA A 198 16.56 11.57 -5.89
N SER A 199 17.02 12.07 -4.76
CA SER A 199 16.87 13.47 -4.35
C SER A 199 18.24 13.96 -3.90
N ALA A 200 18.99 14.52 -4.84
CA ALA A 200 20.38 14.97 -4.68
C ALA A 200 20.66 16.13 -5.63
N PRO A 201 21.72 16.91 -5.40
CA PRO A 201 22.17 17.91 -6.36
C PRO A 201 22.46 17.32 -7.75
N GLN A 202 22.10 18.05 -8.82
CA GLN A 202 22.19 17.54 -10.20
C GLN A 202 23.53 16.89 -10.59
N PRO A 203 24.71 17.46 -10.23
CA PRO A 203 25.99 16.84 -10.60
C PRO A 203 26.16 15.40 -10.12
N LEU A 204 25.53 15.04 -8.98
CA LEU A 204 25.57 13.68 -8.43
C LEU A 204 24.58 12.73 -9.10
N GLN A 205 23.47 13.26 -9.65
CA GLN A 205 22.47 12.44 -10.33
C GLN A 205 22.88 12.06 -11.75
N ILE A 206 23.54 12.95 -12.46
CA ILE A 206 23.92 12.75 -13.87
C ILE A 206 25.36 12.27 -14.07
N GLY A 207 26.13 12.17 -12.99
CA GLY A 207 27.55 11.91 -13.02
C GLY A 207 28.37 13.16 -13.47
N ARG A 208 29.61 13.26 -13.03
CA ARG A 208 30.57 14.19 -13.64
C ARG A 208 30.96 13.56 -14.96
N ALA A 209 30.52 14.18 -16.06
CA ALA A 209 31.05 13.87 -17.38
C ALA A 209 32.52 14.24 -17.47
#